data_f6ed2c8a789397effd6ec9047013076c
#
_entry.id   f6ed2c8a789397effd6ec9047013076c
#
_cell.length_a   1.000
_cell.length_b   1.000
_cell.length_c   1.000
_cell.angle_alpha   90.00
_cell.angle_beta   90.00
_cell.angle_gamma   90.00
#
_symmetry.space_group_name_H-M   'P 1'
#
loop_
_entity.id
_entity.type
_entity.pdbx_description
1 polymer ?
#
loop_
_entity_poly.entity_id
_entity_poly.type
_entity_poly.pdbx_seq_one_letter_code
_entity_poly.pdbx_strand_id
1 'polypeptide(L)'
;ASMRDIKRRKASIQSTGQITKAMKLVSTVKLQKSRQKAEGSKPYFDLMYETISSMLKKSGTIDHKYLRAGATDGKAVIAITSNRGGGYNNNIVKLIAGNEALTPEKTRVYAIGRKGRDGLAKKGYEIAEDYSEVIDEPAYQDAADLTKELLATFGRGEIG
;
A
#
# COMPACT_ATOMS: atom_id res chain seq x y z
N ALA A 1 24.89 32.32 27.24
CA ALA A 1 23.63 31.65 27.56
C ALA A 1 23.46 31.64 29.07
N SER A 2 22.34 32.15 29.57
CA SER A 2 22.02 32.17 31.02
C SER A 2 21.82 30.75 31.54
N MET A 3 22.21 30.44 32.78
CA MET A 3 21.92 29.20 33.48
C MET A 3 20.43 28.82 33.42
N ARG A 4 19.56 29.82 33.36
CA ARG A 4 18.10 29.69 33.22
C ARG A 4 17.75 29.12 31.84
N ASP A 5 18.42 29.56 30.80
CA ASP A 5 18.21 29.07 29.41
C ASP A 5 18.68 27.64 29.25
N ILE A 6 19.80 27.28 29.88
CA ILE A 6 20.32 25.93 29.90
C ILE A 6 19.34 24.96 30.59
N LYS A 7 18.82 25.33 31.75
CA LYS A 7 17.80 24.55 32.47
C LYS A 7 16.54 24.35 31.64
N ARG A 8 16.05 25.40 30.98
CA ARG A 8 14.87 25.34 30.11
C ARG A 8 15.10 24.42 28.93
N ARG A 9 16.27 24.52 28.28
CA ARG A 9 16.68 23.63 27.19
C ARG A 9 16.75 22.17 27.62
N LYS A 10 17.36 21.90 28.77
CA LYS A 10 17.44 20.55 29.35
C LYS A 10 16.05 19.96 29.56
N ALA A 11 15.15 20.70 30.19
CA ALA A 11 13.78 20.26 30.43
C ALA A 11 13.02 19.99 29.11
N SER A 12 13.18 20.84 28.11
CA SER A 12 12.58 20.66 26.77
C SER A 12 13.10 19.39 26.08
N ILE A 13 14.40 19.15 26.10
CA ILE A 13 15.01 17.94 25.54
C ILE A 13 14.53 16.69 26.26
N GLN A 14 14.45 16.70 27.59
CA GLN A 14 13.94 15.58 28.38
C GLN A 14 12.47 15.27 28.04
N SER A 15 11.62 16.32 27.96
CA SER A 15 10.22 16.18 27.57
C SER A 15 10.09 15.59 26.15
N THR A 16 10.84 16.11 25.20
CA THR A 16 10.86 15.59 23.81
C THR A 16 11.31 14.14 23.78
N GLY A 17 12.32 13.76 24.57
CA GLY A 17 12.78 12.38 24.71
C GLY A 17 11.70 11.44 25.27
N GLN A 18 10.92 11.88 26.24
CA GLN A 18 9.79 11.11 26.79
C GLN A 18 8.68 10.91 25.76
N ILE A 19 8.31 11.98 25.05
CA ILE A 19 7.31 11.93 23.97
C ILE A 19 7.77 10.94 22.88
N THR A 20 9.02 11.01 22.47
CA THR A 20 9.58 10.11 21.46
C THR A 20 9.56 8.64 21.92
N LYS A 21 9.86 8.37 23.18
CA LYS A 21 9.75 7.01 23.77
C LYS A 21 8.30 6.52 23.76
N ALA A 22 7.35 7.36 24.14
CA ALA A 22 5.93 7.02 24.11
C ALA A 22 5.45 6.73 22.69
N MET A 23 5.81 7.56 21.72
CA MET A 23 5.50 7.33 20.30
C MET A 23 6.11 6.03 19.77
N LYS A 24 7.34 5.70 20.15
CA LYS A 24 7.98 4.43 19.78
C LYS A 24 7.19 3.25 20.33
N LEU A 25 6.77 3.31 21.59
CA LEU A 25 5.98 2.24 22.22
C LEU A 25 4.65 2.03 21.49
N VAL A 26 3.91 3.10 21.24
CA VAL A 26 2.63 3.05 20.50
C VAL A 26 2.83 2.45 19.10
N SER A 27 3.85 2.90 18.38
CA SER A 27 4.15 2.38 17.03
C SER A 27 4.53 0.90 17.07
N THR A 28 5.30 0.47 18.08
CA THR A 28 5.67 -0.94 18.25
C THR A 28 4.45 -1.82 18.51
N VAL A 29 3.53 -1.38 19.37
CA VAL A 29 2.28 -2.12 19.66
C VAL A 29 1.38 -2.19 18.41
N LYS A 30 1.24 -1.09 17.68
CA LYS A 30 0.49 -1.08 16.39
C LYS A 30 1.10 -2.06 15.39
N LEU A 31 2.42 -2.04 15.21
CA LEU A 31 3.12 -2.97 14.32
C LEU A 31 2.90 -4.42 14.72
N GLN A 32 3.02 -4.73 16.02
CA GLN A 32 2.82 -6.09 16.52
C GLN A 32 1.39 -6.59 16.28
N LYS A 33 0.37 -5.75 16.53
CA LYS A 33 -1.02 -6.09 16.25
C LYS A 33 -1.27 -6.34 14.74
N SER A 34 -0.73 -5.49 13.88
CA SER A 34 -0.86 -5.65 12.43
C SER A 34 -0.16 -6.91 11.95
N ARG A 35 1.03 -7.19 12.47
CA ARG A 35 1.77 -8.42 12.18
C ARG A 35 0.99 -9.68 12.60
N GLN A 36 0.43 -9.71 13.80
CA GLN A 36 -0.39 -10.83 14.28
C GLN A 36 -1.61 -11.07 13.38
N LYS A 37 -2.29 -9.99 12.93
CA LYS A 37 -3.40 -10.10 11.98
C LYS A 37 -2.95 -10.71 10.64
N ALA A 38 -1.83 -10.25 10.10
CA ALA A 38 -1.28 -10.75 8.84
C ALA A 38 -0.84 -12.23 8.96
N GLU A 39 -0.14 -12.58 10.04
CA GLU A 39 0.27 -13.97 10.31
C GLU A 39 -0.93 -14.89 10.53
N GLY A 40 -1.99 -14.41 11.18
CA GLY A 40 -3.21 -15.18 11.41
C GLY A 40 -4.04 -15.42 10.13
N SER A 41 -3.99 -14.51 9.16
CA SER A 41 -4.69 -14.67 7.87
C SER A 41 -3.90 -15.47 6.83
N LYS A 42 -2.58 -15.59 7.00
CA LYS A 42 -1.71 -16.26 6.03
C LYS A 42 -2.10 -17.71 5.72
N PRO A 43 -2.40 -18.60 6.69
CA PRO A 43 -2.79 -19.98 6.41
C PRO A 43 -4.05 -20.08 5.53
N TYR A 44 -5.03 -19.19 5.73
CA TYR A 44 -6.22 -19.11 4.90
C TYR A 44 -5.87 -18.72 3.46
N PHE A 45 -5.03 -17.70 3.30
CA PHE A 45 -4.57 -17.27 1.98
C PHE A 45 -3.81 -18.39 1.24
N ASP A 46 -2.88 -19.04 1.93
CA ASP A 46 -2.06 -20.12 1.36
C ASP A 46 -2.95 -21.28 0.87
N LEU A 47 -3.92 -21.71 1.71
CA LEU A 47 -4.85 -22.78 1.35
C LEU A 47 -5.77 -22.38 0.18
N MET A 48 -6.27 -21.16 0.16
CA MET A 48 -7.10 -20.64 -0.94
C MET A 48 -6.30 -20.60 -2.25
N TYR A 49 -5.07 -20.11 -2.19
CA TYR A 49 -4.17 -20.04 -3.36
C TYR A 49 -3.85 -21.43 -3.92
N GLU A 50 -3.51 -22.38 -3.05
CA GLU A 50 -3.25 -23.77 -3.45
C GLU A 50 -4.48 -24.42 -4.07
N THR A 51 -5.66 -24.20 -3.48
CA THR A 51 -6.92 -24.74 -3.98
C THR A 51 -7.22 -24.23 -5.39
N ILE A 52 -7.17 -22.91 -5.59
CA ILE A 52 -7.42 -22.28 -6.90
C ILE A 52 -6.37 -22.75 -7.92
N SER A 53 -5.10 -22.77 -7.54
CA SER A 53 -4.01 -23.22 -8.42
C SER A 53 -4.17 -24.69 -8.83
N SER A 54 -4.61 -25.55 -7.91
CA SER A 54 -4.91 -26.95 -8.19
C SER A 54 -6.11 -27.12 -9.13
N MET A 55 -7.17 -26.34 -8.93
CA MET A 55 -8.33 -26.34 -9.82
C MET A 55 -7.95 -25.92 -11.23
N LEU A 56 -7.18 -24.83 -11.40
CA LEU A 56 -6.72 -24.35 -12.70
C LEU A 56 -5.86 -25.40 -13.42
N LYS A 57 -4.95 -26.07 -12.70
CA LYS A 57 -4.10 -27.14 -13.27
C LYS A 57 -4.89 -28.37 -13.71
N LYS A 58 -5.94 -28.75 -12.98
CA LYS A 58 -6.72 -29.97 -13.25
C LYS A 58 -7.83 -29.77 -14.27
N SER A 59 -8.36 -28.57 -14.40
CA SER A 59 -9.52 -28.29 -15.25
C SER A 59 -9.16 -28.03 -16.72
N GLY A 60 -7.89 -28.12 -17.10
CA GLY A 60 -7.45 -27.79 -18.46
C GLY A 60 -7.66 -26.30 -18.77
N THR A 61 -8.39 -26.00 -19.83
CA THR A 61 -8.65 -24.61 -20.24
C THR A 61 -9.94 -24.13 -19.58
N ILE A 62 -9.84 -23.33 -18.50
CA ILE A 62 -10.98 -22.62 -17.94
C ILE A 62 -11.18 -21.33 -18.73
N ASP A 63 -12.29 -21.23 -19.43
CA ASP A 63 -12.66 -19.99 -20.12
C ASP A 63 -13.39 -19.05 -19.16
N HIS A 64 -12.63 -18.14 -18.58
CA HIS A 64 -13.18 -17.11 -17.68
C HIS A 64 -12.61 -15.73 -18.01
N LYS A 65 -13.46 -14.70 -17.97
CA LYS A 65 -13.11 -13.33 -18.38
C LYS A 65 -11.86 -12.77 -17.70
N TYR A 66 -11.61 -13.13 -16.44
CA TYR A 66 -10.45 -12.67 -15.67
C TYR A 66 -9.19 -13.54 -15.86
N LEU A 67 -9.26 -14.62 -16.62
CA LEU A 67 -8.12 -15.46 -16.97
C LEU A 67 -7.65 -15.23 -18.41
N ARG A 68 -8.33 -14.40 -19.15
CA ARG A 68 -7.92 -13.96 -20.49
C ARG A 68 -6.96 -12.77 -20.36
N ALA A 69 -6.10 -12.60 -21.35
CA ALA A 69 -5.32 -11.37 -21.48
C ALA A 69 -6.26 -10.16 -21.57
N GLY A 70 -5.89 -9.06 -20.94
CA GLY A 70 -6.66 -7.82 -21.04
C GLY A 70 -6.70 -7.26 -22.46
N ALA A 71 -7.67 -6.40 -22.73
CA ALA A 71 -7.87 -5.78 -24.05
C ALA A 71 -6.85 -4.67 -24.35
N THR A 72 -6.06 -4.26 -23.36
CA THR A 72 -5.11 -3.14 -23.44
C THR A 72 -3.81 -3.44 -22.72
N ASP A 73 -2.77 -2.69 -23.02
CA ASP A 73 -1.50 -2.71 -22.29
C ASP A 73 -1.48 -1.79 -21.04
N GLY A 74 -2.61 -1.17 -20.71
CA GLY A 74 -2.81 -0.38 -19.50
C GLY A 74 -2.56 -1.21 -18.24
N LYS A 75 -1.97 -0.61 -17.21
CA LYS A 75 -1.61 -1.28 -15.96
C LYS A 75 -2.28 -0.61 -14.76
N ALA A 76 -2.71 -1.42 -13.81
CA ALA A 76 -3.08 -0.96 -12.47
C ALA A 76 -1.95 -1.26 -11.49
N VAL A 77 -1.59 -0.27 -10.69
CA VAL A 77 -0.60 -0.41 -9.63
C VAL A 77 -1.22 -0.07 -8.29
N ILE A 78 -1.25 -1.01 -7.37
CA ILE A 78 -1.60 -0.75 -5.97
C ILE A 78 -0.34 -0.33 -5.24
N ALA A 79 -0.21 0.96 -4.94
CA ALA A 79 0.95 1.54 -4.28
C ALA A 79 0.71 1.67 -2.77
N ILE A 80 1.25 0.72 -1.99
CA ILE A 80 1.12 0.72 -0.52
C ILE A 80 2.31 1.46 0.09
N THR A 81 2.03 2.62 0.66
CA THR A 81 3.01 3.50 1.32
C THR A 81 2.47 3.99 2.65
N SER A 82 3.11 4.95 3.30
CA SER A 82 2.63 5.52 4.56
C SER A 82 2.07 6.94 4.38
N ASN A 83 1.32 7.39 5.39
CA ASN A 83 0.86 8.78 5.48
C ASN A 83 1.94 9.73 6.02
N ARG A 84 3.00 9.19 6.61
CA ARG A 84 4.10 9.95 7.23
C ARG A 84 5.41 9.74 6.48
N GLY A 85 6.43 10.58 6.76
CA GLY A 85 7.73 10.48 6.11
C GLY A 85 8.48 9.18 6.42
N GLY A 86 9.41 8.82 5.55
CA GLY A 86 10.30 7.67 5.68
C GLY A 86 10.91 7.29 4.33
N GLY A 87 12.17 6.84 4.33
CA GLY A 87 12.91 6.44 3.12
C GLY A 87 12.24 5.33 2.32
N TYR A 88 11.50 4.46 3.00
CA TYR A 88 10.70 3.40 2.40
C TYR A 88 9.76 3.92 1.30
N ASN A 89 9.04 5.02 1.55
CA ASN A 89 8.10 5.58 0.59
C ASN A 89 8.79 5.99 -0.72
N ASN A 90 9.96 6.62 -0.61
CA ASN A 90 10.77 7.01 -1.78
C ASN A 90 11.25 5.81 -2.58
N ASN A 91 11.57 4.69 -1.91
CA ASN A 91 11.97 3.47 -2.60
C ASN A 91 10.81 2.87 -3.40
N ILE A 92 9.59 2.87 -2.87
CA ILE A 92 8.39 2.42 -3.62
C ILE A 92 8.15 3.32 -4.84
N VAL A 93 8.18 4.63 -4.66
CA VAL A 93 8.01 5.59 -5.78
C VAL A 93 9.09 5.40 -6.84
N LYS A 94 10.36 5.20 -6.44
CA LYS A 94 11.46 4.93 -7.37
C LYS A 94 11.31 3.60 -8.09
N LEU A 95 10.87 2.55 -7.39
CA LEU A 95 10.64 1.22 -7.96
C LEU A 95 9.58 1.27 -9.06
N ILE A 96 8.45 1.95 -8.80
CA ILE A 96 7.38 2.10 -9.79
C ILE A 96 7.86 2.95 -10.96
N ALA A 97 8.44 4.12 -10.70
CA ALA A 97 8.88 5.05 -11.74
C ALA A 97 10.12 4.58 -12.54
N GLY A 98 10.87 3.64 -12.02
CA GLY A 98 12.01 3.03 -12.71
C GLY A 98 11.66 1.76 -13.49
N ASN A 99 10.41 1.32 -13.46
CA ASN A 99 9.97 0.15 -14.20
C ASN A 99 9.44 0.57 -15.59
N GLU A 100 10.11 0.16 -16.65
CA GLU A 100 9.79 0.50 -18.03
C GLU A 100 8.37 0.04 -18.46
N ALA A 101 7.83 -0.98 -17.82
CA ALA A 101 6.47 -1.46 -18.06
C ALA A 101 5.38 -0.59 -17.39
N LEU A 102 5.76 0.31 -16.48
CA LEU A 102 4.84 1.13 -15.68
C LEU A 102 5.02 2.61 -16.01
N THR A 103 4.89 2.98 -17.28
CA THR A 103 4.98 4.39 -17.68
C THR A 103 3.74 5.18 -17.21
N PRO A 104 3.87 6.49 -16.93
CA PRO A 104 2.75 7.31 -16.47
C PRO A 104 1.52 7.27 -17.39
N GLU A 105 1.72 7.18 -18.71
CA GLU A 105 0.66 7.21 -19.72
C GLU A 105 -0.19 5.93 -19.73
N LYS A 106 0.39 4.82 -19.24
CA LYS A 106 -0.24 3.49 -19.27
C LYS A 106 -0.61 2.96 -17.88
N THR A 107 -0.28 3.70 -16.83
CA THR A 107 -0.40 3.20 -15.47
C THR A 107 -1.37 4.04 -14.66
N ARG A 108 -2.39 3.38 -14.13
CA ARG A 108 -3.31 3.92 -13.14
C ARG A 108 -2.87 3.49 -11.74
N VAL A 109 -2.78 4.43 -10.83
CA VAL A 109 -2.31 4.18 -9.46
C VAL A 109 -3.48 4.20 -8.49
N TYR A 110 -3.64 3.11 -7.76
CA TYR A 110 -4.51 2.98 -6.59
C TYR A 110 -3.63 3.17 -5.35
N ALA A 111 -3.71 4.35 -4.76
CA ALA A 111 -2.77 4.74 -3.72
C ALA A 111 -3.29 4.40 -2.32
N ILE A 112 -2.54 3.60 -1.56
CA ILE A 112 -2.76 3.38 -0.13
C ILE A 112 -1.62 4.08 0.60
N GLY A 113 -1.87 5.32 1.05
CA GLY A 113 -0.89 6.18 1.71
C GLY A 113 -0.48 7.41 0.91
N ARG A 114 -0.57 8.56 1.59
CA ARG A 114 -0.35 9.88 0.98
C ARG A 114 1.04 10.06 0.36
N LYS A 115 2.07 9.46 0.94
CA LYS A 115 3.45 9.67 0.45
C LYS A 115 3.68 9.03 -0.92
N GLY A 116 3.09 7.88 -1.18
CA GLY A 116 3.10 7.25 -2.51
C GLY A 116 2.25 8.03 -3.50
N ARG A 117 1.01 8.36 -3.11
CA ARG A 117 0.11 9.19 -3.92
C ARG A 117 0.81 10.47 -4.40
N ASP A 118 1.29 11.28 -3.46
CA ASP A 118 1.90 12.58 -3.77
C ASP A 118 3.20 12.43 -4.58
N GLY A 119 3.99 11.38 -4.29
CA GLY A 119 5.23 11.09 -4.98
C GLY A 119 5.02 10.64 -6.43
N LEU A 120 4.00 9.82 -6.69
CA LEU A 120 3.67 9.35 -8.04
C LEU A 120 2.94 10.41 -8.84
N ALA A 121 2.01 11.16 -8.23
CA ALA A 121 1.35 12.28 -8.89
C ALA A 121 2.36 13.33 -9.40
N LYS A 122 3.39 13.66 -8.60
CA LYS A 122 4.49 14.56 -9.02
C LYS A 122 5.32 14.02 -10.20
N LYS A 123 5.26 12.73 -10.46
CA LYS A 123 5.93 12.08 -11.60
C LYS A 123 5.02 11.88 -12.80
N GLY A 124 3.80 12.44 -12.76
CA GLY A 124 2.85 12.41 -13.86
C GLY A 124 1.93 11.19 -13.90
N TYR A 125 1.94 10.34 -12.87
CA TYR A 125 1.03 9.20 -12.81
C TYR A 125 -0.40 9.64 -12.48
N GLU A 126 -1.38 9.05 -13.16
CA GLU A 126 -2.79 9.17 -12.81
C GLU A 126 -3.06 8.46 -11.47
N ILE A 127 -3.60 9.18 -10.51
CA ILE A 127 -4.10 8.59 -9.26
C ILE A 127 -5.58 8.30 -9.47
N ALA A 128 -5.88 7.04 -9.80
CA ALA A 128 -7.24 6.60 -10.06
C ALA A 128 -8.11 6.64 -8.80
N GLU A 129 -7.54 6.18 -7.67
CA GLU A 129 -8.24 6.18 -6.38
C GLU A 129 -7.24 6.40 -5.21
N ASP A 130 -7.73 7.05 -4.16
CA ASP A 130 -6.96 7.36 -2.95
C ASP A 130 -7.55 6.69 -1.70
N TYR A 131 -6.89 5.66 -1.24
CA TYR A 131 -7.21 4.91 -0.01
C TYR A 131 -6.28 5.29 1.15
N SER A 132 -5.78 6.52 1.21
CA SER A 132 -4.80 6.95 2.23
C SER A 132 -5.32 6.83 3.67
N GLU A 133 -6.62 6.88 3.88
CA GLU A 133 -7.23 6.80 5.21
C GLU A 133 -7.30 5.35 5.74
N VAL A 134 -7.29 4.36 4.84
CA VAL A 134 -7.35 2.93 5.17
C VAL A 134 -6.14 2.43 5.97
N ILE A 135 -4.99 3.11 5.85
CA ILE A 135 -3.73 2.69 6.49
C ILE A 135 -3.82 2.58 8.01
N ASP A 136 -4.59 3.43 8.66
CA ASP A 136 -4.64 3.46 10.12
C ASP A 136 -5.46 2.31 10.71
N GLU A 137 -6.55 1.91 10.05
CA GLU A 137 -7.42 0.79 10.43
C GLU A 137 -7.97 0.05 9.20
N PRO A 138 -7.15 -0.74 8.50
CA PRO A 138 -7.60 -1.47 7.32
C PRO A 138 -8.63 -2.53 7.67
N ALA A 139 -9.74 -2.52 6.92
CA ALA A 139 -10.83 -3.49 7.04
C ALA A 139 -10.93 -4.37 5.79
N TYR A 140 -11.60 -5.51 5.92
CA TYR A 140 -11.90 -6.38 4.77
C TYR A 140 -12.69 -5.64 3.68
N GLN A 141 -13.60 -4.74 4.09
CA GLN A 141 -14.42 -3.98 3.15
C GLN A 141 -13.58 -3.11 2.21
N ASP A 142 -12.51 -2.49 2.72
CA ASP A 142 -11.60 -1.66 1.92
C ASP A 142 -10.93 -2.47 0.80
N ALA A 143 -10.47 -3.69 1.13
CA ALA A 143 -9.89 -4.59 0.14
C ALA A 143 -10.94 -5.08 -0.87
N ALA A 144 -12.18 -5.34 -0.42
CA ALA A 144 -13.27 -5.76 -1.27
C ALA A 144 -13.68 -4.65 -2.26
N ASP A 145 -13.73 -3.40 -1.81
CA ASP A 145 -14.10 -2.26 -2.64
C ASP A 145 -13.00 -1.94 -3.67
N LEU A 146 -11.73 -1.96 -3.26
CA LEU A 146 -10.59 -1.87 -4.19
C LEU A 146 -10.64 -2.99 -5.25
N THR A 147 -10.92 -4.22 -4.83
CA THR A 147 -11.00 -5.37 -5.75
C THR A 147 -12.14 -5.21 -6.74
N LYS A 148 -13.33 -4.77 -6.30
CA LYS A 148 -14.48 -4.50 -7.19
C LYS A 148 -14.14 -3.45 -8.23
N GLU A 149 -13.48 -2.36 -7.83
CA GLU A 149 -13.08 -1.31 -8.74
C GLU A 149 -12.06 -1.81 -9.77
N LEU A 150 -11.03 -2.56 -9.34
CA LEU A 150 -10.05 -3.17 -10.25
C LEU A 150 -10.72 -4.12 -11.27
N LEU A 151 -11.64 -4.97 -10.81
CA LEU A 151 -12.37 -5.89 -11.68
C LEU A 151 -13.30 -5.15 -12.66
N ALA A 152 -13.91 -4.05 -12.24
CA ALA A 152 -14.74 -3.20 -13.10
C ALA A 152 -13.89 -2.50 -14.17
N THR A 153 -12.74 -1.94 -13.77
CA THR A 153 -11.78 -1.27 -14.67
C THR A 153 -11.21 -2.24 -15.70
N PHE A 154 -10.88 -3.47 -15.28
CA PHE A 154 -10.50 -4.54 -16.19
C PHE A 154 -11.63 -4.93 -17.14
N GLY A 155 -12.84 -5.06 -16.62
CA GLY A 155 -14.04 -5.38 -17.42
C GLY A 155 -14.40 -4.32 -18.47
N ARG A 156 -14.05 -3.05 -18.23
CA ARG A 156 -14.18 -1.95 -19.20
C ARG A 156 -13.02 -1.91 -20.22
N GLY A 157 -12.01 -2.74 -20.07
CA GLY A 157 -10.84 -2.77 -20.96
C GLY A 157 -9.87 -1.60 -20.76
N GLU A 158 -9.87 -0.97 -19.60
CA GLU A 158 -9.00 0.17 -19.29
C GLU A 158 -7.62 -0.30 -18.76
N ILE A 159 -7.56 -1.50 -18.20
CA ILE A 159 -6.33 -2.19 -17.77
C ILE A 159 -6.36 -3.64 -18.29
N GLY A 160 -5.11 -4.21 -18.44
CA GLY A 160 -4.93 -5.56 -18.94
C GLY A 160 -3.86 -6.38 -18.20
#